data_c93cce94b62c2455197969b1c3598dd2
#
_entry.id   c93cce94b62c2455197969b1c3598dd2
#
_cell.length_a   1.000
_cell.length_b   1.000
_cell.length_c   1.000
_cell.angle_alpha   90.00
_cell.angle_beta   90.00
_cell.angle_gamma   90.00
#
_symmetry.space_group_name_H-M   'P 1'
#
loop_
_entity.id
_entity.type
_entity.pdbx_description
1 polymer ?
#
loop_
_entity_poly.entity_id
_entity_poly.type
_entity_poly.pdbx_seq_one_letter_code
_entity_poly.pdbx_strand_id
1 'polypeptide(L)'
;MATVDFLEGQLKIRNVIFLPFPIMLIPMVIFYSLIPKPNSAQIQQMRKWFWQCTLLLRYKAGTNRHVLEDIRKFHKVADGERPFDRDYEVSSELFKSSWRINSTSAKAALCLMAQLRPKSFLTGNEVDLGKVLSSYNAREFHHIYPKGYLKNIGFNFHDANKIANICFLTASDNNTISDEAPEEYFKRIPEERREVIFNSAIIPNNAREGKRFRSPRGCSVLL
;
A
#
# COMPACT_ATOMS: atom_id res chain seq x y z
N MET A 1 15.21 14.84 -11.47
CA MET A 1 15.92 13.57 -11.40
C MET A 1 15.90 13.03 -9.98
N ALA A 2 16.59 13.61 -9.00
CA ALA A 2 16.70 13.02 -7.65
C ALA A 2 15.37 12.67 -6.95
N THR A 3 14.32 13.49 -7.08
CA THR A 3 12.98 13.17 -6.54
C THR A 3 12.36 11.94 -7.20
N VAL A 4 12.51 11.80 -8.51
CA VAL A 4 12.01 10.63 -9.25
C VAL A 4 12.79 9.39 -8.85
N ASP A 5 14.11 9.48 -8.80
CA ASP A 5 15.00 8.39 -8.40
C ASP A 5 14.67 7.90 -6.97
N PHE A 6 14.33 8.82 -6.07
CA PHE A 6 13.88 8.49 -4.72
C PHE A 6 12.51 7.77 -4.72
N LEU A 7 11.53 8.28 -5.48
CA LEU A 7 10.21 7.66 -5.59
C LEU A 7 10.31 6.24 -6.16
N GLU A 8 11.07 6.05 -7.23
CA GLU A 8 11.23 4.74 -7.87
C GLU A 8 12.13 3.80 -7.06
N GLY A 9 13.29 4.28 -6.66
CA GLY A 9 14.32 3.47 -5.99
C GLY A 9 13.93 3.11 -4.55
N GLN A 10 13.54 4.10 -3.76
CA GLN A 10 13.29 3.93 -2.33
C GLN A 10 11.83 3.57 -2.01
N LEU A 11 10.86 4.05 -2.79
CA LEU A 11 9.44 3.90 -2.48
C LEU A 11 8.68 3.02 -3.48
N LYS A 12 9.34 2.56 -4.56
CA LYS A 12 8.72 1.73 -5.61
C LYS A 12 7.54 2.42 -6.33
N ILE A 13 7.48 3.75 -6.29
CA ILE A 13 6.46 4.55 -6.94
C ILE A 13 6.99 5.00 -8.30
N ARG A 14 6.54 4.36 -9.36
CA ARG A 14 6.95 4.65 -10.75
C ARG A 14 6.04 5.62 -11.49
N ASN A 15 4.86 5.89 -10.95
CA ASN A 15 3.92 6.84 -11.53
C ASN A 15 3.33 7.72 -10.42
N VAL A 16 3.39 9.02 -10.62
CA VAL A 16 2.91 10.04 -9.67
C VAL A 16 1.42 9.88 -9.35
N ILE A 17 0.65 9.25 -10.22
CA ILE A 17 -0.77 8.98 -9.99
C ILE A 17 -1.01 8.15 -8.72
N PHE A 18 -0.04 7.33 -8.32
CA PHE A 18 -0.09 6.52 -7.10
C PHE A 18 0.46 7.25 -5.86
N LEU A 19 0.97 8.45 -6.03
CA LEU A 19 1.34 9.27 -4.87
C LEU A 19 0.07 9.63 -4.08
N PRO A 20 0.01 9.36 -2.77
CA PRO A 20 -1.19 9.62 -1.96
C PRO A 20 -1.67 11.06 -2.06
N PHE A 21 -0.73 12.00 -2.05
CA PHE A 21 -0.97 13.43 -2.25
C PHE A 21 0.04 13.97 -3.27
N PRO A 22 -0.39 14.41 -4.46
CA PRO A 22 0.53 14.98 -5.46
C PRO A 22 1.32 16.18 -4.94
N ILE A 23 0.76 16.95 -4.01
CA ILE A 23 1.41 18.09 -3.36
C ILE A 23 2.71 17.71 -2.62
N MET A 24 2.92 16.43 -2.28
CA MET A 24 4.15 15.93 -1.67
C MET A 24 5.38 16.16 -2.55
N LEU A 25 5.21 16.33 -3.85
CA LEU A 25 6.31 16.66 -4.75
C LEU A 25 6.98 17.97 -4.38
N ILE A 26 6.24 18.96 -3.86
CA ILE A 26 6.80 20.28 -3.51
C ILE A 26 7.88 20.15 -2.43
N PRO A 27 7.58 19.64 -1.22
CA PRO A 27 8.62 19.49 -0.20
C PRO A 27 9.74 18.52 -0.59
N MET A 28 9.46 17.51 -1.44
CA MET A 28 10.51 16.61 -1.94
C MET A 28 11.50 17.35 -2.87
N VAL A 29 11.00 18.16 -3.79
CA VAL A 29 11.86 18.96 -4.68
C VAL A 29 12.67 19.96 -3.87
N ILE A 30 12.06 20.64 -2.89
CA ILE A 30 12.75 21.56 -2.01
C ILE A 30 13.84 20.85 -1.20
N PHE A 31 13.56 19.66 -0.66
CA PHE A 31 14.58 18.86 0.04
C PHE A 31 15.84 18.66 -0.83
N TYR A 32 15.66 18.23 -2.09
CA TYR A 32 16.80 18.00 -2.98
C TYR A 32 17.45 19.29 -3.50
N SER A 33 16.73 20.42 -3.47
CA SER A 33 17.32 21.74 -3.75
C SER A 33 18.20 22.20 -2.58
N LEU A 34 17.79 21.94 -1.35
CA LEU A 34 18.56 22.26 -0.14
C LEU A 34 19.77 21.33 0.03
N ILE A 35 19.57 20.05 -0.30
CA ILE A 35 20.55 18.97 -0.09
C ILE A 35 20.74 18.21 -1.40
N PRO A 36 21.52 18.71 -2.35
CA PRO A 36 21.70 18.08 -3.67
C PRO A 36 22.30 16.67 -3.62
N LYS A 37 23.11 16.39 -2.58
CA LYS A 37 23.74 15.07 -2.33
C LYS A 37 23.49 14.64 -0.88
N PRO A 38 22.27 14.18 -0.56
CA PRO A 38 21.93 13.81 0.79
C PRO A 38 22.68 12.56 1.23
N ASN A 39 23.14 12.55 2.47
CA ASN A 39 23.70 11.37 3.11
C ASN A 39 22.58 10.37 3.55
N SER A 40 22.98 9.18 4.01
CA SER A 40 22.04 8.13 4.41
C SER A 40 21.08 8.56 5.53
N ALA A 41 21.54 9.37 6.49
CA ALA A 41 20.69 9.86 7.58
C ALA A 41 19.62 10.84 7.06
N GLN A 42 19.98 11.72 6.14
CA GLN A 42 19.06 12.67 5.51
C GLN A 42 18.04 11.95 4.61
N ILE A 43 18.45 10.93 3.85
CA ILE A 43 17.54 10.08 3.10
C ILE A 43 16.56 9.35 4.04
N GLN A 44 17.04 8.89 5.20
CA GLN A 44 16.16 8.26 6.20
C GLN A 44 15.11 9.25 6.73
N GLN A 45 15.49 10.52 6.96
CA GLN A 45 14.52 11.56 7.34
C GLN A 45 13.46 11.79 6.26
N MET A 46 13.84 11.83 4.98
CA MET A 46 12.92 11.91 3.85
C MET A 46 11.95 10.71 3.82
N ARG A 47 12.45 9.49 4.04
CA ARG A 47 11.61 8.28 4.10
C ARG A 47 10.61 8.34 5.26
N LYS A 48 11.06 8.73 6.46
CA LYS A 48 10.20 8.89 7.65
C LYS A 48 9.11 9.94 7.40
N TRP A 49 9.48 11.09 6.87
CA TRP A 49 8.51 12.10 6.46
C TRP A 49 7.47 11.57 5.48
N PHE A 50 7.92 10.85 4.42
CA PHE A 50 7.02 10.29 3.43
C PHE A 50 5.98 9.37 4.07
N TRP A 51 6.42 8.44 4.93
CA TRP A 51 5.51 7.49 5.58
C TRP A 51 4.60 8.17 6.59
N GLN A 52 5.07 9.14 7.36
CA GLN A 52 4.22 9.93 8.24
C GLN A 52 3.12 10.66 7.46
N CYS A 53 3.47 11.34 6.37
CA CYS A 53 2.48 12.01 5.52
C CYS A 53 1.48 11.05 4.91
N THR A 54 1.94 9.89 4.47
CA THR A 54 1.15 8.87 3.78
C THR A 54 0.19 8.16 4.71
N LEU A 55 0.69 7.61 5.82
CA LEU A 55 -0.09 6.75 6.72
C LEU A 55 -0.97 7.55 7.68
N LEU A 56 -0.56 8.76 8.05
CA LEU A 56 -1.38 9.67 8.87
C LEU A 56 -2.32 10.54 8.03
N LEU A 57 -2.31 10.38 6.70
CA LEU A 57 -3.10 11.19 5.76
C LEU A 57 -2.93 12.71 6.02
N ARG A 58 -1.70 13.14 6.32
CA ARG A 58 -1.34 14.46 6.85
C ARG A 58 -1.87 15.61 6.00
N TYR A 59 -1.90 15.45 4.68
CA TYR A 59 -2.34 16.50 3.76
C TYR A 59 -3.83 16.42 3.39
N LYS A 60 -4.62 15.62 4.12
CA LYS A 60 -6.06 15.53 3.92
C LYS A 60 -6.79 16.82 4.32
N ALA A 61 -6.27 17.54 5.32
CA ALA A 61 -6.77 18.84 5.77
C ALA A 61 -5.60 19.75 6.13
N GLY A 62 -5.77 21.07 5.99
CA GLY A 62 -4.74 22.06 6.33
C GLY A 62 -3.47 21.95 5.45
N THR A 63 -3.62 21.52 4.20
CA THR A 63 -2.55 21.18 3.27
C THR A 63 -1.44 22.23 3.19
N ASN A 64 -1.78 23.50 2.93
CA ASN A 64 -0.77 24.56 2.77
C ASN A 64 0.06 24.77 4.04
N ARG A 65 -0.58 24.77 5.22
CA ARG A 65 0.12 24.89 6.49
C ARG A 65 1.09 23.73 6.68
N HIS A 66 0.63 22.51 6.46
CA HIS A 66 1.47 21.31 6.63
C HIS A 66 2.64 21.25 5.65
N VAL A 67 2.45 21.66 4.40
CA VAL A 67 3.54 21.78 3.41
C VAL A 67 4.59 22.75 3.91
N LEU A 68 4.21 23.94 4.38
CA LEU A 68 5.16 24.93 4.91
C LEU A 68 5.89 24.45 6.16
N GLU A 69 5.18 23.75 7.08
CA GLU A 69 5.80 23.13 8.25
C GLU A 69 6.84 22.08 7.85
N ASP A 70 6.53 21.26 6.85
CA ASP A 70 7.42 20.19 6.41
C ASP A 70 8.64 20.75 5.66
N ILE A 71 8.46 21.81 4.88
CA ILE A 71 9.59 22.54 4.28
C ILE A 71 10.53 23.09 5.36
N ARG A 72 9.99 23.73 6.41
CA ARG A 72 10.81 24.22 7.54
C ARG A 72 11.58 23.07 8.23
N LYS A 73 10.95 21.90 8.35
CA LYS A 73 11.63 20.72 8.89
C LYS A 73 12.74 20.21 7.98
N PHE A 74 12.59 20.32 6.66
CA PHE A 74 13.67 19.95 5.73
C PHE A 74 14.87 20.93 5.78
N HIS A 75 14.66 22.21 6.08
CA HIS A 75 15.78 23.09 6.43
C HIS A 75 16.54 22.55 7.65
N LYS A 76 15.84 22.14 8.71
CA LYS A 76 16.47 21.52 9.89
C LYS A 76 17.23 20.23 9.55
N VAL A 77 16.69 19.40 8.60
CA VAL A 77 17.43 18.23 8.11
C VAL A 77 18.72 18.63 7.38
N ALA A 78 18.71 19.74 6.64
CA ALA A 78 19.91 20.26 6.01
C ALA A 78 20.98 20.68 7.06
N ASP A 79 20.52 21.21 8.19
CA ASP A 79 21.36 21.58 9.35
C ASP A 79 21.77 20.38 10.22
N GLY A 80 21.40 19.15 9.82
CA GLY A 80 21.76 17.91 10.53
C GLY A 80 20.79 17.48 11.63
N GLU A 81 19.68 18.18 11.84
CA GLU A 81 18.64 17.78 12.79
C GLU A 81 17.79 16.61 12.27
N ARG A 82 17.05 15.96 13.16
CA ARG A 82 16.20 14.80 12.85
C ARG A 82 14.73 15.03 13.24
N PRO A 83 14.04 16.00 12.62
CA PRO A 83 12.68 16.41 13.02
C PRO A 83 11.59 15.35 12.77
N PHE A 84 11.90 14.28 12.00
CA PHE A 84 10.97 13.20 11.70
C PHE A 84 11.23 11.92 12.51
N ASP A 85 12.10 11.96 13.53
CA ASP A 85 12.37 10.82 14.43
C ASP A 85 11.32 10.70 15.56
N ARG A 86 10.07 11.04 15.29
CA ARG A 86 8.97 10.90 16.23
C ARG A 86 8.21 9.63 15.96
N ASP A 87 7.86 8.91 17.03
CA ASP A 87 6.93 7.79 16.95
C ASP A 87 5.54 8.28 16.61
N TYR A 88 4.79 7.45 15.88
CA TYR A 88 3.40 7.70 15.52
C TYR A 88 2.65 6.37 15.41
N GLU A 89 1.40 6.40 15.78
CA GLU A 89 0.50 5.26 15.62
C GLU A 89 -0.23 5.36 14.29
N VAL A 90 -0.28 4.25 13.58
CA VAL A 90 -1.05 4.12 12.34
C VAL A 90 -2.41 3.54 12.68
N SER A 91 -3.47 4.28 12.36
CA SER A 91 -4.82 3.78 12.57
C SER A 91 -5.17 2.66 11.58
N SER A 92 -5.69 1.55 12.07
CA SER A 92 -6.24 0.47 11.24
C SER A 92 -7.43 0.91 10.37
N GLU A 93 -8.07 2.03 10.69
CA GLU A 93 -9.19 2.59 9.93
C GLU A 93 -8.85 2.89 8.47
N LEU A 94 -7.56 3.14 8.16
CA LEU A 94 -7.10 3.28 6.79
C LEU A 94 -7.45 2.01 5.97
N PHE A 95 -7.19 0.83 6.52
CA PHE A 95 -7.41 -0.45 5.84
C PHE A 95 -8.89 -0.88 5.84
N LYS A 96 -9.69 -0.39 6.80
CA LYS A 96 -11.13 -0.61 6.86
C LYS A 96 -11.92 0.28 5.90
N SER A 97 -11.27 1.27 5.29
CA SER A 97 -11.88 2.14 4.29
C SER A 97 -12.28 1.35 3.04
N SER A 98 -13.33 1.84 2.34
CA SER A 98 -13.73 1.26 1.06
C SER A 98 -12.65 1.41 0.01
N TRP A 99 -12.40 0.34 -0.74
CA TRP A 99 -11.48 0.35 -1.87
C TRP A 99 -12.00 1.26 -2.98
N ARG A 100 -11.27 2.29 -3.27
CA ARG A 100 -11.40 3.17 -4.43
C ARG A 100 -10.00 3.55 -4.87
N ILE A 101 -9.55 3.07 -6.00
CA ILE A 101 -8.15 3.22 -6.45
C ILE A 101 -7.63 4.67 -6.42
N ASN A 102 -8.51 5.65 -6.64
CA ASN A 102 -8.17 7.06 -6.62
C ASN A 102 -8.19 7.69 -5.22
N SER A 103 -8.66 6.97 -4.20
CA SER A 103 -8.67 7.50 -2.84
C SER A 103 -7.27 7.57 -2.25
N THR A 104 -7.02 8.56 -1.42
CA THR A 104 -5.74 8.71 -0.72
C THR A 104 -5.42 7.48 0.13
N SER A 105 -6.42 6.91 0.83
CA SER A 105 -6.23 5.72 1.64
C SER A 105 -5.82 4.51 0.81
N ALA A 106 -6.44 4.30 -0.37
CA ALA A 106 -6.05 3.22 -1.27
C ALA A 106 -4.61 3.41 -1.79
N LYS A 107 -4.25 4.62 -2.21
CA LYS A 107 -2.88 4.92 -2.66
C LYS A 107 -1.85 4.73 -1.54
N ALA A 108 -2.17 5.13 -0.29
CA ALA A 108 -1.31 4.90 0.86
C ALA A 108 -1.08 3.39 1.10
N ALA A 109 -2.15 2.60 1.06
CA ALA A 109 -2.07 1.14 1.19
C ALA A 109 -1.28 0.50 0.04
N LEU A 110 -1.48 0.94 -1.21
CA LEU A 110 -0.72 0.46 -2.37
C LEU A 110 0.77 0.76 -2.24
N CYS A 111 1.15 1.97 -1.80
CA CYS A 111 2.54 2.31 -1.53
C CYS A 111 3.16 1.38 -0.48
N LEU A 112 2.42 1.05 0.58
CA LEU A 112 2.88 0.13 1.63
C LEU A 112 3.04 -1.29 1.08
N MET A 113 2.03 -1.83 0.40
CA MET A 113 2.08 -3.16 -0.20
C MET A 113 3.22 -3.31 -1.22
N ALA A 114 3.50 -2.26 -2.00
CA ALA A 114 4.60 -2.25 -2.95
C ALA A 114 5.98 -2.48 -2.31
N GLN A 115 6.18 -2.08 -1.02
CA GLN A 115 7.42 -2.32 -0.29
C GLN A 115 7.65 -3.81 0.00
N LEU A 116 6.60 -4.61 0.04
CA LEU A 116 6.66 -6.04 0.39
C LEU A 116 6.98 -6.93 -0.81
N ARG A 117 7.24 -6.34 -1.99
CA ARG A 117 7.58 -7.07 -3.21
C ARG A 117 6.55 -8.16 -3.51
N PRO A 118 5.29 -7.77 -3.81
CA PRO A 118 4.17 -8.71 -3.95
C PRO A 118 4.48 -9.79 -4.98
N LYS A 119 3.97 -10.99 -4.74
CA LYS A 119 4.22 -12.18 -5.53
C LYS A 119 2.95 -12.74 -6.14
N SER A 120 3.09 -13.29 -7.34
CA SER A 120 2.06 -14.11 -7.98
C SER A 120 1.69 -15.28 -7.07
N PHE A 121 0.40 -15.51 -6.87
CA PHE A 121 -0.08 -16.62 -6.04
C PHE A 121 0.20 -17.98 -6.70
N LEU A 122 0.09 -18.06 -8.02
CA LEU A 122 0.23 -19.33 -8.75
C LEU A 122 1.69 -19.65 -9.07
N THR A 123 2.52 -18.66 -9.37
CA THR A 123 3.90 -18.89 -9.81
C THR A 123 4.94 -18.58 -8.73
N GLY A 124 4.61 -17.76 -7.74
CA GLY A 124 5.53 -17.24 -6.73
C GLY A 124 6.52 -16.20 -7.26
N ASN A 125 6.43 -15.82 -8.53
CA ASN A 125 7.28 -14.79 -9.12
C ASN A 125 6.86 -13.40 -8.61
N GLU A 126 7.82 -12.46 -8.56
CA GLU A 126 7.53 -11.10 -8.19
C GLU A 126 6.59 -10.44 -9.21
N VAL A 127 5.56 -9.75 -8.73
CA VAL A 127 4.64 -8.98 -9.57
C VAL A 127 5.37 -7.76 -10.10
N ASP A 128 5.37 -7.55 -11.42
CA ASP A 128 5.98 -6.38 -12.04
C ASP A 128 5.16 -5.11 -11.75
N LEU A 129 5.49 -4.47 -10.62
CA LEU A 129 4.86 -3.22 -10.22
C LEU A 129 5.03 -2.08 -11.25
N GLY A 130 6.04 -2.18 -12.12
CA GLY A 130 6.21 -1.25 -13.24
C GLY A 130 5.06 -1.34 -14.22
N LYS A 131 4.60 -2.55 -14.53
CA LYS A 131 3.41 -2.77 -15.38
C LYS A 131 2.11 -2.46 -14.64
N VAL A 132 1.98 -2.94 -13.40
CA VAL A 132 0.77 -2.76 -12.58
C VAL A 132 0.49 -1.29 -12.29
N LEU A 133 1.52 -0.52 -11.98
CA LEU A 133 1.42 0.89 -11.58
C LEU A 133 1.75 1.87 -12.72
N SER A 134 2.01 1.39 -13.95
CA SER A 134 2.30 2.28 -15.10
C SER A 134 1.05 2.75 -15.82
N SER A 135 0.00 1.96 -15.80
CA SER A 135 -1.29 2.28 -16.38
C SER A 135 -2.40 1.91 -15.41
N TYR A 136 -3.55 2.58 -15.56
CA TYR A 136 -4.76 2.31 -14.78
C TYR A 136 -5.33 0.90 -15.10
N ASN A 137 -4.54 -0.13 -14.80
CA ASN A 137 -4.99 -1.48 -15.05
C ASN A 137 -5.69 -2.05 -13.81
N ALA A 138 -7.00 -1.78 -13.70
CA ALA A 138 -7.84 -2.29 -12.61
C ALA A 138 -7.84 -3.82 -12.48
N ARG A 139 -7.31 -4.53 -13.48
CA ARG A 139 -7.27 -6.00 -13.51
C ARG A 139 -6.14 -6.62 -12.68
N GLU A 140 -5.25 -5.81 -12.14
CA GLU A 140 -4.09 -6.28 -11.36
C GLU A 140 -4.24 -6.04 -9.85
N PHE A 141 -5.42 -5.53 -9.43
CA PHE A 141 -5.85 -5.47 -8.04
C PHE A 141 -6.90 -6.55 -7.81
N HIS A 142 -6.58 -7.49 -6.96
CA HIS A 142 -7.45 -8.62 -6.67
C HIS A 142 -8.02 -8.52 -5.26
N HIS A 143 -9.27 -8.97 -5.10
CA HIS A 143 -9.85 -9.18 -3.79
C HIS A 143 -9.39 -10.54 -3.28
N ILE A 144 -8.66 -10.57 -2.16
CA ILE A 144 -8.20 -11.80 -1.51
C ILE A 144 -9.37 -12.74 -1.28
N TYR A 145 -10.49 -12.19 -0.82
CA TYR A 145 -11.80 -12.87 -0.79
C TYR A 145 -12.63 -12.29 -1.96
N PRO A 146 -12.81 -13.03 -3.06
CA PRO A 146 -13.49 -12.52 -4.25
C PRO A 146 -14.90 -12.01 -3.93
N LYS A 147 -15.31 -10.94 -4.62
CA LYS A 147 -16.62 -10.31 -4.36
C LYS A 147 -17.79 -11.25 -4.61
N GLY A 148 -17.72 -12.06 -5.69
CA GLY A 148 -18.75 -13.05 -6.01
C GLY A 148 -18.83 -14.10 -4.91
N TYR A 149 -17.70 -14.63 -4.46
CA TYR A 149 -17.65 -15.56 -3.32
C TYR A 149 -18.27 -14.94 -2.07
N LEU A 150 -17.84 -13.74 -1.66
CA LEU A 150 -18.37 -13.07 -0.45
C LEU A 150 -19.88 -12.81 -0.56
N LYS A 151 -20.38 -12.41 -1.72
CA LYS A 151 -21.81 -12.23 -1.97
C LYS A 151 -22.58 -13.53 -1.79
N ASN A 152 -22.07 -14.64 -2.31
CA ASN A 152 -22.71 -15.96 -2.20
C ASN A 152 -22.82 -16.47 -0.75
N ILE A 153 -21.91 -16.03 0.12
CA ILE A 153 -21.95 -16.38 1.56
C ILE A 153 -22.60 -15.29 2.43
N GLY A 154 -23.27 -14.31 1.83
CA GLY A 154 -24.13 -13.33 2.51
C GLY A 154 -23.45 -12.02 2.93
N PHE A 155 -22.22 -11.71 2.44
CA PHE A 155 -21.61 -10.41 2.68
C PHE A 155 -22.17 -9.36 1.71
N ASN A 156 -22.33 -8.14 2.19
CA ASN A 156 -22.71 -7.03 1.35
C ASN A 156 -21.49 -6.48 0.57
N PHE A 157 -21.76 -5.69 -0.48
CA PHE A 157 -20.70 -5.10 -1.31
C PHE A 157 -19.72 -4.23 -0.53
N HIS A 158 -20.22 -3.47 0.47
CA HIS A 158 -19.38 -2.56 1.23
C HIS A 158 -18.35 -3.33 2.08
N ASP A 159 -18.73 -4.46 2.67
CA ASP A 159 -17.82 -5.28 3.47
C ASP A 159 -16.82 -6.04 2.59
N ALA A 160 -17.26 -6.53 1.43
CA ALA A 160 -16.39 -7.17 0.47
C ALA A 160 -15.35 -6.20 -0.13
N ASN A 161 -15.67 -4.91 -0.24
CA ASN A 161 -14.87 -3.91 -0.94
C ASN A 161 -14.05 -3.04 0.03
N LYS A 162 -13.35 -3.66 0.97
CA LYS A 162 -12.41 -2.97 1.89
C LYS A 162 -10.98 -3.01 1.35
N ILE A 163 -10.18 -2.00 1.69
CA ILE A 163 -8.75 -1.96 1.34
C ILE A 163 -8.01 -3.18 1.88
N ALA A 164 -8.33 -3.64 3.09
CA ALA A 164 -7.76 -4.84 3.69
C ALA A 164 -8.00 -6.13 2.87
N ASN A 165 -9.00 -6.14 2.00
CA ASN A 165 -9.31 -7.28 1.11
C ASN A 165 -8.62 -7.17 -0.26
N ILE A 166 -7.67 -6.26 -0.45
CA ILE A 166 -7.02 -6.01 -1.74
C ILE A 166 -5.56 -6.45 -1.67
N CYS A 167 -5.09 -7.11 -2.72
CA CYS A 167 -3.67 -7.41 -2.95
C CYS A 167 -3.29 -7.14 -4.41
N PHE A 168 -1.98 -7.13 -4.68
CA PHE A 168 -1.46 -7.15 -6.05
C PHE A 168 -1.42 -8.59 -6.55
N LEU A 169 -1.99 -8.82 -7.74
CA LEU A 169 -1.78 -10.04 -8.51
C LEU A 169 -1.47 -9.71 -9.96
N THR A 170 -0.94 -10.68 -10.69
CA THR A 170 -0.86 -10.58 -12.15
C THR A 170 -2.25 -10.70 -12.77
N ALA A 171 -2.46 -10.12 -13.95
CA ALA A 171 -3.71 -10.29 -14.69
C ALA A 171 -4.01 -11.78 -14.97
N SER A 172 -2.97 -12.59 -15.17
CA SER A 172 -3.07 -14.05 -15.35
C SER A 172 -3.62 -14.73 -14.11
N ASP A 173 -3.03 -14.44 -12.92
CA ASP A 173 -3.53 -14.99 -11.64
C ASP A 173 -4.98 -14.59 -11.39
N ASN A 174 -5.28 -13.30 -11.58
CA ASN A 174 -6.62 -12.77 -11.35
C ASN A 174 -7.68 -13.46 -12.24
N ASN A 175 -7.37 -13.65 -13.51
CA ASN A 175 -8.26 -14.37 -14.45
C ASN A 175 -8.43 -15.85 -14.06
N THR A 176 -7.35 -16.49 -13.59
CA THR A 176 -7.35 -17.92 -13.22
C THR A 176 -8.09 -18.16 -11.91
N ILE A 177 -7.93 -17.27 -10.92
CA ILE A 177 -8.59 -17.36 -9.60
C ILE A 177 -10.07 -16.96 -9.71
N SER A 178 -10.37 -15.88 -10.46
CA SER A 178 -11.74 -15.38 -10.63
C SER A 178 -12.50 -15.24 -9.31
N ASP A 179 -13.67 -15.86 -9.18
CA ASP A 179 -14.53 -15.85 -7.98
C ASP A 179 -14.40 -17.13 -7.14
N GLU A 180 -13.32 -17.90 -7.33
CA GLU A 180 -13.08 -19.13 -6.56
C GLU A 180 -12.89 -18.83 -5.07
N ALA A 181 -13.37 -19.75 -4.23
CA ALA A 181 -13.21 -19.64 -2.78
C ALA A 181 -11.73 -19.61 -2.37
N PRO A 182 -11.33 -18.77 -1.39
CA PRO A 182 -9.93 -18.72 -0.94
C PRO A 182 -9.41 -20.08 -0.46
N GLU A 183 -10.22 -20.87 0.22
CA GLU A 183 -9.89 -22.23 0.66
C GLU A 183 -9.52 -23.18 -0.50
N GLU A 184 -9.99 -22.91 -1.71
CA GLU A 184 -9.68 -23.72 -2.89
C GLU A 184 -8.46 -23.17 -3.63
N TYR A 185 -8.43 -21.87 -3.98
CA TYR A 185 -7.30 -21.35 -4.72
C TYR A 185 -6.00 -21.25 -3.90
N PHE A 186 -6.08 -21.13 -2.57
CA PHE A 186 -4.89 -21.19 -1.70
C PHE A 186 -4.17 -22.55 -1.76
N LYS A 187 -4.87 -23.63 -2.05
CA LYS A 187 -4.27 -24.97 -2.24
C LYS A 187 -3.35 -25.03 -3.46
N ARG A 188 -3.59 -24.17 -4.46
CA ARG A 188 -2.75 -24.08 -5.67
C ARG A 188 -1.46 -23.29 -5.45
N ILE A 189 -1.35 -22.57 -4.34
CA ILE A 189 -0.10 -21.88 -3.99
C ILE A 189 0.95 -22.92 -3.62
N PRO A 190 2.14 -22.90 -4.26
CA PRO A 190 3.22 -23.84 -3.93
C PRO A 190 3.56 -23.81 -2.44
N GLU A 191 3.53 -24.96 -1.79
CA GLU A 191 3.65 -25.08 -0.34
C GLU A 191 4.92 -24.45 0.19
N GLU A 192 6.05 -24.71 -0.47
CA GLU A 192 7.38 -24.20 -0.14
C GLU A 192 7.50 -22.67 -0.26
N ARG A 193 6.58 -22.01 -0.97
CA ARG A 193 6.54 -20.55 -1.16
C ARG A 193 5.36 -19.87 -0.48
N ARG A 194 4.43 -20.64 0.09
CA ARG A 194 3.15 -20.15 0.61
C ARG A 194 3.32 -19.05 1.66
N GLU A 195 4.23 -19.25 2.59
CA GLU A 195 4.47 -18.24 3.63
C GLU A 195 4.98 -16.92 3.07
N VAL A 196 5.96 -16.97 2.16
CA VAL A 196 6.52 -15.76 1.53
C VAL A 196 5.47 -15.05 0.68
N ILE A 197 4.62 -15.80 -0.04
CA ILE A 197 3.54 -15.26 -0.86
C ILE A 197 2.50 -14.56 0.03
N PHE A 198 2.02 -15.22 1.08
CA PHE A 198 1.05 -14.65 2.01
C PHE A 198 1.57 -13.41 2.74
N ASN A 199 2.84 -13.43 3.17
CA ASN A 199 3.48 -12.26 3.79
C ASN A 199 3.56 -11.09 2.80
N SER A 200 3.88 -11.34 1.54
CA SER A 200 3.95 -10.29 0.50
C SER A 200 2.59 -9.67 0.17
N ALA A 201 1.50 -10.39 0.40
CA ALA A 201 0.11 -9.95 0.21
C ALA A 201 -0.55 -9.46 1.53
N ILE A 202 0.20 -9.45 2.65
CA ILE A 202 -0.30 -9.07 3.99
C ILE A 202 -1.48 -9.96 4.44
N ILE A 203 -1.48 -11.24 4.05
CA ILE A 203 -2.51 -12.18 4.49
C ILE A 203 -2.16 -12.68 5.90
N PRO A 204 -2.96 -12.36 6.92
CA PRO A 204 -2.67 -12.74 8.31
C PRO A 204 -2.82 -14.25 8.52
N ASN A 205 -2.11 -14.80 9.50
CA ASN A 205 -2.06 -16.24 9.75
C ASN A 205 -3.44 -16.90 9.90
N ASN A 206 -4.36 -16.22 10.58
CA ASN A 206 -5.73 -16.69 10.80
C ASN A 206 -6.59 -16.72 9.51
N ALA A 207 -6.16 -16.06 8.43
CA ALA A 207 -6.84 -16.07 7.13
C ALA A 207 -6.19 -17.02 6.10
N ARG A 208 -5.01 -17.60 6.41
CA ARG A 208 -4.22 -18.41 5.46
C ARG A 208 -4.82 -19.78 5.13
N GLU A 209 -5.73 -20.27 5.95
CA GLU A 209 -6.46 -21.50 5.66
C GLU A 209 -7.67 -21.26 4.74
N GLY A 210 -7.96 -20.00 4.41
CA GLY A 210 -9.11 -19.63 3.60
C GLY A 210 -10.48 -19.92 4.27
N LYS A 211 -10.46 -20.45 5.50
CA LYS A 211 -11.68 -20.83 6.22
C LYS A 211 -12.54 -19.62 6.53
N ARG A 212 -13.85 -19.84 6.49
CA ARG A 212 -14.85 -18.81 6.82
C ARG A 212 -14.63 -18.25 8.21
N PHE A 213 -14.39 -16.95 8.31
CA PHE A 213 -14.69 -16.24 9.55
C PHE A 213 -16.22 -16.30 9.73
N ARG A 214 -16.72 -17.15 10.64
CA ARG A 214 -18.07 -16.99 11.12
C ARG A 214 -18.12 -15.67 11.86
N SER A 215 -18.76 -14.68 11.26
CA SER A 215 -19.21 -13.52 11.99
C SER A 215 -20.23 -13.99 13.02
N PRO A 216 -19.98 -13.87 14.32
CA PRO A 216 -21.08 -13.70 15.26
C PRO A 216 -21.73 -12.38 14.83
N ARG A 217 -23.03 -12.35 14.63
CA ARG A 217 -23.80 -11.18 14.20
C ARG A 217 -23.26 -9.88 14.81
N GLY A 218 -22.55 -9.12 14.03
CA GLY A 218 -21.89 -7.88 14.45
C GLY A 218 -20.50 -7.77 13.90
N CYS A 219 -20.32 -6.93 12.86
CA CYS A 219 -19.08 -6.40 12.28
C CYS A 219 -17.81 -7.19 12.63
N SER A 220 -17.49 -8.18 11.87
CA SER A 220 -16.15 -8.78 11.90
C SER A 220 -15.41 -8.31 10.69
N VAL A 221 -14.51 -7.47 10.98
CA VAL A 221 -13.46 -7.00 10.13
C VAL A 221 -12.61 -8.17 9.69
N LEU A 222 -12.40 -8.29 8.37
CA LEU A 222 -11.26 -8.98 7.80
C LEU A 222 -10.00 -8.20 8.23
N LEU A 223 -9.36 -8.58 9.29
CA LEU A 223 -8.00 -8.25 9.70
C LEU A 223 -7.48 -9.37 10.58
#